data_6081be69eb2ffc859f3c1e5b5fb9d7b3
#
_entry.id   6081be69eb2ffc859f3c1e5b5fb9d7b3
#
_cell.length_a   1.000
_cell.length_b   1.000
_cell.length_c   1.000
_cell.angle_alpha   90.00
_cell.angle_beta   90.00
_cell.angle_gamma   90.00
#
_symmetry.space_group_name_H-M   'P 1'
#
loop_
_entity.id
_entity.type
_entity.pdbx_description
1 polymer ?
#
loop_
_entity_poly.entity_id
_entity_poly.type
_entity_poly.pdbx_seq_one_letter_code
_entity_poly.pdbx_strand_id
1 'polypeptide(L)'
;MRRREVIVGTAGLAALGGGAIAVSEWNPRESGAAVDSIELETIDAPGSEAGTATVPERGRVTFVELFATWCSVCQDMMEPLGQVHDDIDADVQFVSATGEPIGNTITREDVADWWREHDGTWPVALDADLELTEALDASGVPYAFVLDADNVVTWSGRGRKSPDEIRSAIDDAGGE
;
A
#
# COMPACT_ATOMS: atom_id res chain seq x y z
N MET A 1 64.86 32.86 -15.87
CA MET A 1 65.25 33.54 -14.58
C MET A 1 64.06 33.49 -13.62
N ARG A 2 64.32 32.96 -12.42
CA ARG A 2 63.55 33.12 -11.19
C ARG A 2 62.18 32.41 -11.14
N ARG A 3 61.78 31.77 -10.13
CA ARG A 3 62.37 31.13 -8.89
C ARG A 3 61.35 30.13 -8.41
N ARG A 4 61.85 29.01 -7.93
CA ARG A 4 61.13 28.02 -7.11
C ARG A 4 60.54 28.72 -5.87
N GLU A 5 59.33 28.31 -5.50
CA GLU A 5 58.98 28.21 -4.09
C GLU A 5 58.28 26.86 -3.82
N VAL A 6 58.92 26.09 -2.99
CA VAL A 6 58.44 24.84 -2.42
C VAL A 6 57.71 25.21 -1.13
N ILE A 7 56.49 24.82 -1.01
CA ILE A 7 55.81 24.80 0.31
C ILE A 7 55.58 23.34 0.67
N VAL A 8 56.35 22.91 1.64
CA VAL A 8 56.15 21.68 2.42
C VAL A 8 55.10 21.99 3.47
N GLY A 9 54.04 21.19 3.53
CA GLY A 9 52.99 21.37 4.52
C GLY A 9 52.21 20.09 4.82
N THR A 10 52.77 19.35 5.79
CA THR A 10 52.08 18.50 6.80
C THR A 10 51.07 17.45 6.41
N ALA A 11 51.44 16.23 6.74
CA ALA A 11 50.59 15.04 6.82
C ALA A 11 49.35 15.27 7.70
N GLY A 12 48.19 15.06 7.12
CA GLY A 12 46.92 14.88 7.82
C GLY A 12 46.47 13.42 7.70
N LEU A 13 46.44 12.71 8.80
CA LEU A 13 45.88 11.40 8.94
C LEU A 13 44.38 11.49 8.64
N ALA A 14 43.95 11.02 7.47
CA ALA A 14 42.53 10.80 7.19
C ALA A 14 42.11 9.47 7.85
N ALA A 15 41.33 9.58 8.91
CA ALA A 15 40.60 8.45 9.50
C ALA A 15 39.72 7.83 8.47
N LEU A 16 39.85 6.51 8.27
CA LEU A 16 38.91 5.68 7.52
C LEU A 16 37.58 5.62 8.30
N GLY A 17 36.76 6.61 8.08
CA GLY A 17 35.36 6.56 8.48
C GLY A 17 34.61 5.57 7.55
N GLY A 18 34.28 4.39 8.07
CA GLY A 18 33.36 3.49 7.40
C GLY A 18 32.05 4.21 7.16
N GLY A 19 31.76 4.57 5.91
CA GLY A 19 30.47 5.06 5.49
C GLY A 19 29.47 3.93 5.59
N ALA A 20 28.68 3.90 6.65
CA ALA A 20 27.43 3.16 6.66
C ALA A 20 26.58 3.79 5.56
N ILE A 21 26.31 3.04 4.49
CA ILE A 21 25.27 3.37 3.53
C ILE A 21 23.98 3.20 4.34
N ALA A 22 23.43 4.31 4.84
CA ALA A 22 22.08 4.33 5.34
C ALA A 22 21.20 4.02 4.14
N VAL A 23 20.72 2.78 4.04
CA VAL A 23 19.55 2.45 3.22
C VAL A 23 18.46 3.26 3.89
N SER A 24 18.06 4.37 3.28
CA SER A 24 16.83 5.07 3.67
C SER A 24 15.70 4.10 3.38
N GLU A 25 15.28 3.36 4.40
CA GLU A 25 13.96 2.75 4.36
C GLU A 25 12.97 3.90 4.21
N TRP A 26 12.23 3.89 3.11
CA TRP A 26 11.18 4.86 2.89
C TRP A 26 10.23 4.78 4.10
N ASN A 27 10.19 5.86 4.88
CA ASN A 27 9.30 5.98 6.02
C ASN A 27 8.14 6.89 5.61
N PRO A 28 6.94 6.35 5.38
CA PRO A 28 5.77 7.14 4.98
C PRO A 28 5.48 8.31 5.95
N ARG A 29 5.78 8.12 7.22
CA ARG A 29 5.64 9.17 8.26
C ARG A 29 6.47 10.44 8.00
N GLU A 30 7.52 10.36 7.17
CA GLU A 30 8.32 11.53 6.79
C GLU A 30 7.74 12.30 5.59
N SER A 31 6.81 11.69 4.83
CA SER A 31 6.20 12.31 3.65
C SER A 31 5.05 13.27 4.00
N GLY A 32 4.30 13.00 5.07
CA GLY A 32 3.30 13.91 5.67
C GLY A 32 2.19 14.44 4.75
N ALA A 33 2.19 14.07 3.48
CA ALA A 33 1.15 14.50 2.54
C ALA A 33 -0.04 13.53 2.59
N ALA A 34 -1.23 14.08 2.78
CA ALA A 34 -2.45 13.30 2.69
C ALA A 34 -2.70 12.86 1.24
N VAL A 35 -3.21 11.64 1.08
CA VAL A 35 -3.69 11.12 -0.21
C VAL A 35 -5.08 11.69 -0.47
N ASP A 36 -5.31 12.20 -1.67
CA ASP A 36 -6.64 12.65 -2.07
C ASP A 36 -7.59 11.46 -2.18
N SER A 37 -8.84 11.67 -1.81
CA SER A 37 -9.90 10.67 -1.95
C SER A 37 -10.26 10.47 -3.42
N ILE A 38 -10.35 9.23 -3.86
CA ILE A 38 -10.61 8.81 -5.24
C ILE A 38 -11.89 8.00 -5.27
N GLU A 39 -12.75 8.26 -6.27
CA GLU A 39 -13.96 7.48 -6.49
C GLU A 39 -13.64 6.24 -7.33
N LEU A 40 -13.76 5.07 -6.73
CA LEU A 40 -13.54 3.79 -7.40
C LEU A 40 -14.86 3.09 -7.67
N GLU A 41 -15.01 2.47 -8.84
CA GLU A 41 -16.12 1.56 -9.11
C GLU A 41 -15.97 0.30 -8.26
N THR A 42 -17.04 -0.08 -7.53
CA THR A 42 -17.12 -1.36 -6.82
C THR A 42 -17.92 -2.38 -7.63
N ILE A 43 -17.62 -3.65 -7.44
CA ILE A 43 -18.28 -4.75 -8.14
C ILE A 43 -19.17 -5.56 -7.20
N ASP A 44 -20.22 -6.19 -7.77
CA ASP A 44 -21.11 -7.10 -7.05
C ASP A 44 -20.42 -8.44 -6.78
N ALA A 45 -19.98 -8.62 -5.53
CA ALA A 45 -19.28 -9.80 -5.06
C ALA A 45 -19.59 -10.02 -3.56
N PRO A 46 -19.26 -11.17 -2.96
CA PRO A 46 -19.46 -11.35 -1.53
C PRO A 46 -18.77 -10.23 -0.71
N GLY A 47 -19.54 -9.56 0.17
CA GLY A 47 -19.08 -8.42 0.97
C GLY A 47 -18.93 -7.09 0.21
N SER A 48 -19.28 -7.07 -1.08
CA SER A 48 -19.17 -5.90 -1.95
C SER A 48 -20.44 -5.70 -2.77
N GLU A 49 -20.94 -4.49 -2.81
CA GLU A 49 -22.10 -4.11 -3.65
C GLU A 49 -21.60 -3.30 -4.87
N ALA A 50 -22.25 -3.53 -6.04
CA ALA A 50 -21.95 -2.72 -7.21
C ALA A 50 -22.32 -1.25 -6.99
N GLY A 51 -21.39 -0.35 -7.30
CA GLY A 51 -21.59 1.09 -7.08
C GLY A 51 -20.27 1.84 -7.17
N THR A 52 -20.08 2.78 -6.26
CA THR A 52 -18.87 3.60 -6.15
C THR A 52 -18.47 3.71 -4.68
N ALA A 53 -17.19 3.62 -4.41
CA ALA A 53 -16.60 3.88 -3.10
C ALA A 53 -15.56 5.00 -3.18
N THR A 54 -15.59 5.91 -2.22
CA THR A 54 -14.56 6.91 -2.01
C THR A 54 -13.40 6.29 -1.24
N VAL A 55 -12.19 6.25 -1.79
CA VAL A 55 -11.01 5.60 -1.18
C VAL A 55 -9.78 6.52 -1.29
N PRO A 56 -9.07 6.82 -0.19
CA PRO A 56 -9.44 6.61 1.20
C PRO A 56 -10.59 7.55 1.63
N GLU A 57 -11.40 7.11 2.60
CA GLU A 57 -12.48 7.91 3.15
C GLU A 57 -11.97 8.75 4.34
N ARG A 58 -11.96 10.09 4.20
CA ARG A 58 -11.50 10.99 5.26
C ARG A 58 -12.35 10.86 6.54
N GLY A 59 -11.68 10.84 7.67
CA GLY A 59 -12.30 10.70 8.98
C GLY A 59 -12.35 9.25 9.50
N ARG A 60 -11.82 8.30 8.72
CA ARG A 60 -11.71 6.89 9.09
C ARG A 60 -10.29 6.40 8.82
N VAL A 61 -9.83 5.43 9.60
CA VAL A 61 -8.66 4.64 9.21
C VAL A 61 -9.01 3.83 7.97
N THR A 62 -8.13 3.80 6.98
CA THR A 62 -8.33 3.05 5.74
C THR A 62 -7.24 2.00 5.58
N PHE A 63 -7.64 0.75 5.39
CA PHE A 63 -6.78 -0.32 4.88
C PHE A 63 -7.07 -0.52 3.40
N VAL A 64 -6.02 -0.48 2.58
CA VAL A 64 -6.09 -0.74 1.14
C VAL A 64 -5.16 -1.88 0.78
N GLU A 65 -5.64 -2.86 0.04
CA GLU A 65 -4.80 -3.82 -0.66
C GLU A 65 -4.92 -3.64 -2.17
N LEU A 66 -3.79 -3.55 -2.84
CA LEU A 66 -3.71 -3.63 -4.31
C LEU A 66 -3.38 -5.06 -4.71
N PHE A 67 -4.24 -5.66 -5.55
CA PHE A 67 -4.14 -7.05 -5.97
C PHE A 67 -4.33 -7.22 -7.49
N ALA A 68 -4.10 -8.44 -7.97
CA ALA A 68 -4.50 -8.89 -9.30
C ALA A 68 -4.90 -10.37 -9.27
N THR A 69 -5.84 -10.76 -10.11
CA THR A 69 -6.38 -12.13 -10.16
C THR A 69 -5.34 -13.17 -10.61
N TRP A 70 -4.36 -12.76 -11.41
CA TRP A 70 -3.24 -13.61 -11.86
C TRP A 70 -2.10 -13.74 -10.83
N CYS A 71 -2.17 -13.03 -9.71
CA CYS A 71 -1.10 -12.95 -8.72
C CYS A 71 -1.26 -14.03 -7.64
N SER A 72 -0.43 -15.06 -7.67
CA SER A 72 -0.51 -16.16 -6.69
C SER A 72 -0.20 -15.71 -5.25
N VAL A 73 0.63 -14.69 -5.06
CA VAL A 73 0.90 -14.14 -3.72
C VAL A 73 -0.30 -13.36 -3.19
N CYS A 74 -1.09 -12.71 -4.08
CA CYS A 74 -2.35 -12.07 -3.70
C CYS A 74 -3.38 -13.13 -3.24
N GLN A 75 -3.45 -14.25 -3.95
CA GLN A 75 -4.29 -15.39 -3.53
C GLN A 75 -3.91 -15.88 -2.11
N ASP A 76 -2.62 -16.00 -1.82
CA ASP A 76 -2.13 -16.40 -0.50
C ASP A 76 -2.40 -15.36 0.60
N MET A 77 -2.73 -14.12 0.23
CA MET A 77 -3.09 -13.05 1.16
C MET A 77 -4.57 -13.07 1.55
N MET A 78 -5.44 -13.71 0.79
CA MET A 78 -6.90 -13.67 1.04
C MET A 78 -7.29 -14.21 2.41
N GLU A 79 -6.73 -15.36 2.83
CA GLU A 79 -7.00 -15.91 4.17
C GLU A 79 -6.51 -14.98 5.30
N PRO A 80 -5.25 -14.48 5.32
CA PRO A 80 -4.81 -13.47 6.28
C PRO A 80 -5.67 -12.22 6.32
N LEU A 81 -6.09 -11.70 5.17
CA LEU A 81 -6.94 -10.51 5.07
C LEU A 81 -8.34 -10.76 5.61
N GLY A 82 -8.94 -11.92 5.32
CA GLY A 82 -10.24 -12.31 5.88
C GLY A 82 -10.21 -12.36 7.40
N GLN A 83 -9.14 -12.92 8.00
CA GLN A 83 -8.97 -12.93 9.46
C GLN A 83 -8.87 -11.53 10.06
N VAL A 84 -8.18 -10.61 9.37
CA VAL A 84 -8.11 -9.21 9.82
C VAL A 84 -9.47 -8.54 9.71
N HIS A 85 -10.14 -8.67 8.56
CA HIS A 85 -11.44 -8.06 8.30
C HIS A 85 -12.50 -8.50 9.30
N ASP A 86 -12.50 -9.78 9.70
CA ASP A 86 -13.45 -10.32 10.67
C ASP A 86 -13.24 -9.79 12.10
N ASP A 87 -12.02 -9.33 12.42
CA ASP A 87 -11.62 -8.92 13.76
C ASP A 87 -11.55 -7.39 13.95
N ILE A 88 -11.52 -6.60 12.87
CA ILE A 88 -11.43 -5.13 12.96
C ILE A 88 -12.80 -4.49 13.18
N ASP A 89 -12.81 -3.27 13.74
CA ASP A 89 -14.03 -2.48 13.91
C ASP A 89 -14.63 -2.05 12.57
N ALA A 90 -15.94 -1.95 12.49
CA ALA A 90 -16.69 -1.48 11.33
C ALA A 90 -16.36 -0.02 10.93
N ASP A 91 -15.74 0.75 11.83
CA ASP A 91 -15.30 2.12 11.56
C ASP A 91 -14.02 2.20 10.72
N VAL A 92 -13.30 1.10 10.54
CA VAL A 92 -12.18 1.00 9.60
C VAL A 92 -12.71 0.78 8.19
N GLN A 93 -12.29 1.59 7.23
CA GLN A 93 -12.52 1.31 5.83
C GLN A 93 -11.55 0.21 5.37
N PHE A 94 -12.09 -0.94 4.96
CA PHE A 94 -11.30 -2.05 4.45
C PHE A 94 -11.67 -2.31 2.99
N VAL A 95 -10.71 -2.23 2.06
CA VAL A 95 -10.96 -2.35 0.62
C VAL A 95 -9.78 -2.99 -0.09
N SER A 96 -10.09 -3.86 -1.07
CA SER A 96 -9.10 -4.33 -2.05
C SER A 96 -9.41 -3.74 -3.41
N ALA A 97 -8.39 -3.31 -4.15
CA ALA A 97 -8.54 -2.73 -5.47
C ALA A 97 -7.62 -3.41 -6.50
N THR A 98 -8.14 -3.61 -7.71
CA THR A 98 -7.36 -4.12 -8.84
C THR A 98 -7.29 -3.12 -9.98
N GLY A 99 -6.07 -2.93 -10.50
CA GLY A 99 -5.79 -2.13 -11.70
C GLY A 99 -5.79 -2.95 -13.00
N GLU A 100 -6.44 -4.11 -13.03
CA GLU A 100 -6.49 -4.95 -14.23
C GLU A 100 -7.38 -4.31 -15.31
N PRO A 101 -6.98 -4.39 -16.60
CA PRO A 101 -7.69 -3.74 -17.71
C PRO A 101 -8.99 -4.49 -18.04
N ILE A 102 -10.07 -4.12 -17.36
CA ILE A 102 -11.39 -4.69 -17.53
C ILE A 102 -11.93 -4.50 -18.96
N GLY A 103 -12.51 -5.56 -19.51
CA GLY A 103 -13.16 -5.55 -20.83
C GLY A 103 -12.28 -6.02 -21.98
N ASN A 104 -10.99 -6.22 -21.77
CA ASN A 104 -10.07 -6.77 -22.80
C ASN A 104 -9.76 -8.26 -22.55
N THR A 105 -9.11 -8.55 -21.44
CA THR A 105 -8.65 -9.90 -21.06
C THR A 105 -9.33 -10.44 -19.83
N ILE A 106 -9.97 -9.57 -19.06
CA ILE A 106 -10.68 -9.89 -17.83
C ILE A 106 -11.96 -9.08 -17.77
N THR A 107 -13.01 -9.65 -17.20
CA THR A 107 -14.31 -9.00 -16.99
C THR A 107 -14.53 -8.73 -15.50
N ARG A 108 -15.54 -7.89 -15.16
CA ARG A 108 -16.00 -7.72 -13.76
C ARG A 108 -16.44 -9.03 -13.13
N GLU A 109 -17.10 -9.87 -13.93
CA GLU A 109 -17.55 -11.19 -13.48
C GLU A 109 -16.37 -12.11 -13.15
N ASP A 110 -15.30 -12.09 -13.95
CA ASP A 110 -14.08 -12.85 -13.64
C ASP A 110 -13.45 -12.41 -12.32
N VAL A 111 -13.43 -11.10 -12.03
CA VAL A 111 -12.94 -10.58 -10.74
C VAL A 111 -13.85 -11.01 -9.60
N ALA A 112 -15.18 -10.91 -9.77
CA ALA A 112 -16.16 -11.34 -8.77
C ALA A 112 -16.10 -12.85 -8.51
N ASP A 113 -15.88 -13.66 -9.55
CA ASP A 113 -15.70 -15.10 -9.42
C ASP A 113 -14.43 -15.46 -8.69
N TRP A 114 -13.31 -14.80 -9.04
CA TRP A 114 -12.05 -14.95 -8.32
C TRP A 114 -12.19 -14.55 -6.83
N TRP A 115 -12.89 -13.45 -6.56
CA TRP A 115 -13.15 -12.96 -5.20
C TRP A 115 -13.93 -13.99 -4.37
N ARG A 116 -14.96 -14.57 -4.96
CA ARG A 116 -15.78 -15.63 -4.34
C ARG A 116 -14.99 -16.92 -4.13
N GLU A 117 -14.15 -17.29 -5.09
CA GLU A 117 -13.35 -18.52 -5.07
C GLU A 117 -12.28 -18.48 -3.99
N HIS A 118 -11.85 -17.27 -3.59
CA HIS A 118 -10.83 -17.04 -2.56
C HIS A 118 -11.40 -16.44 -1.25
N ASP A 119 -12.70 -16.65 -0.99
CA ASP A 119 -13.37 -16.26 0.25
C ASP A 119 -13.29 -14.75 0.59
N GLY A 120 -13.25 -13.87 -0.42
CA GLY A 120 -13.35 -12.43 -0.22
C GLY A 120 -14.72 -12.04 0.33
N THR A 121 -14.77 -11.25 1.41
CA THR A 121 -16.01 -10.86 2.12
C THR A 121 -16.07 -9.38 2.46
N TRP A 122 -15.24 -8.56 1.84
CA TRP A 122 -15.17 -7.10 2.01
C TRP A 122 -15.25 -6.39 0.64
N PRO A 123 -15.39 -5.05 0.60
CA PRO A 123 -15.46 -4.30 -0.65
C PRO A 123 -14.28 -4.55 -1.58
N VAL A 124 -14.60 -4.84 -2.85
CA VAL A 124 -13.65 -4.99 -3.94
C VAL A 124 -13.94 -3.96 -5.03
N ALA A 125 -12.90 -3.23 -5.46
CA ALA A 125 -13.00 -2.10 -6.35
C ALA A 125 -12.08 -2.23 -7.58
N LEU A 126 -12.37 -1.42 -8.59
CA LEU A 126 -11.60 -1.30 -9.83
C LEU A 126 -10.85 0.03 -9.83
N ASP A 127 -9.55 -0.01 -9.85
CA ASP A 127 -8.66 1.14 -10.06
C ASP A 127 -8.29 1.23 -11.56
N ALA A 128 -9.32 1.43 -12.40
CA ALA A 128 -9.23 1.27 -13.86
C ALA A 128 -8.22 2.22 -14.51
N ASP A 129 -8.09 3.42 -13.99
CA ASP A 129 -7.19 4.46 -14.48
C ASP A 129 -5.88 4.52 -13.67
N LEU A 130 -5.69 3.62 -12.70
CA LEU A 130 -4.55 3.53 -11.79
C LEU A 130 -4.36 4.78 -10.90
N GLU A 131 -5.42 5.56 -10.68
CA GLU A 131 -5.35 6.80 -9.90
C GLU A 131 -5.01 6.53 -8.44
N LEU A 132 -5.59 5.49 -7.82
CA LEU A 132 -5.27 5.08 -6.46
C LEU A 132 -3.85 4.52 -6.37
N THR A 133 -3.45 3.68 -7.34
CA THR A 133 -2.11 3.12 -7.46
C THR A 133 -1.06 4.23 -7.55
N GLU A 134 -1.30 5.27 -8.36
CA GLU A 134 -0.40 6.42 -8.51
C GLU A 134 -0.37 7.29 -7.25
N ALA A 135 -1.52 7.57 -6.64
CA ALA A 135 -1.63 8.38 -5.43
C ALA A 135 -0.90 7.74 -4.23
N LEU A 136 -0.86 6.42 -4.18
CA LEU A 136 -0.15 5.64 -3.15
C LEU A 136 1.34 5.40 -3.50
N ASP A 137 1.84 5.90 -4.63
CA ASP A 137 3.18 5.59 -5.19
C ASP A 137 3.46 4.08 -5.20
N ALA A 138 2.41 3.31 -5.53
CA ALA A 138 2.47 1.86 -5.50
C ALA A 138 3.09 1.29 -6.79
N SER A 139 3.86 0.23 -6.65
CA SER A 139 4.43 -0.49 -7.79
C SER A 139 4.39 -2.00 -7.57
N GLY A 140 3.53 -2.67 -8.33
CA GLY A 140 3.30 -4.12 -8.28
C GLY A 140 2.34 -4.55 -7.17
N VAL A 141 2.00 -5.84 -7.19
CA VAL A 141 1.02 -6.48 -6.28
C VAL A 141 1.61 -7.77 -5.68
N PRO A 142 1.14 -8.22 -4.48
CA PRO A 142 0.27 -7.49 -3.59
C PRO A 142 1.01 -6.34 -2.89
N TYR A 143 0.30 -5.25 -2.65
CA TYR A 143 0.84 -4.13 -1.88
C TYR A 143 -0.26 -3.57 -0.99
N ALA A 144 -0.03 -3.59 0.32
CA ALA A 144 -0.99 -3.12 1.31
C ALA A 144 -0.56 -1.79 1.91
N PHE A 145 -1.55 -0.96 2.26
CA PHE A 145 -1.39 0.37 2.85
C PHE A 145 -2.36 0.54 4.01
N VAL A 146 -1.93 1.26 5.03
CA VAL A 146 -2.80 1.79 6.08
C VAL A 146 -2.66 3.30 6.09
N LEU A 147 -3.80 3.97 6.05
CA LEU A 147 -3.90 5.43 6.13
C LEU A 147 -4.69 5.80 7.39
N ASP A 148 -4.27 6.87 8.05
CA ASP A 148 -5.00 7.41 9.18
C ASP A 148 -6.26 8.20 8.76
N ALA A 149 -7.01 8.74 9.73
CA ALA A 149 -8.24 9.49 9.49
C ALA A 149 -8.03 10.80 8.70
N ASP A 150 -6.81 11.27 8.57
CA ASP A 150 -6.44 12.41 7.73
C ASP A 150 -5.97 12.00 6.32
N ASN A 151 -6.08 10.70 5.97
CA ASN A 151 -5.63 10.08 4.74
C ASN A 151 -4.10 10.10 4.56
N VAL A 152 -3.34 10.18 5.63
CA VAL A 152 -1.88 10.08 5.58
C VAL A 152 -1.47 8.61 5.67
N VAL A 153 -0.62 8.14 4.75
CA VAL A 153 -0.09 6.78 4.81
C VAL A 153 0.79 6.63 6.05
N THR A 154 0.38 5.78 6.98
CA THR A 154 1.11 5.47 8.22
C THR A 154 1.93 4.19 8.13
N TRP A 155 1.49 3.27 7.26
CA TRP A 155 2.18 2.01 7.02
C TRP A 155 1.96 1.54 5.58
N SER A 156 2.94 0.84 5.04
CA SER A 156 2.80 0.12 3.79
C SER A 156 3.67 -1.13 3.77
N GLY A 157 3.22 -2.16 3.04
CA GLY A 157 3.95 -3.41 2.95
C GLY A 157 3.69 -4.19 1.67
N ARG A 158 4.76 -4.61 1.02
CA ARG A 158 4.70 -5.45 -0.18
C ARG A 158 4.74 -6.92 0.16
N GLY A 159 4.15 -7.71 -0.70
CA GLY A 159 4.17 -9.17 -0.60
C GLY A 159 3.35 -9.66 0.58
N ARG A 160 3.65 -10.88 1.01
CA ARG A 160 2.90 -11.56 2.07
C ARG A 160 3.06 -10.87 3.42
N LYS A 161 1.94 -10.66 4.13
CA LYS A 161 1.85 -10.08 5.47
C LYS A 161 1.09 -11.02 6.40
N SER A 162 1.45 -11.01 7.68
CA SER A 162 0.67 -11.74 8.68
C SER A 162 -0.52 -10.92 9.17
N PRO A 163 -1.59 -11.57 9.65
CA PRO A 163 -2.72 -10.87 10.26
C PRO A 163 -2.28 -9.92 11.39
N ASP A 164 -1.38 -10.34 12.25
CA ASP A 164 -0.90 -9.53 13.38
C ASP A 164 -0.15 -8.28 12.93
N GLU A 165 0.64 -8.37 11.84
CA GLU A 165 1.34 -7.22 11.27
C GLU A 165 0.35 -6.18 10.73
N ILE A 166 -0.72 -6.63 10.07
CA ILE A 166 -1.74 -5.75 9.50
C ILE A 166 -2.58 -5.12 10.61
N ARG A 167 -3.04 -5.91 11.61
CA ARG A 167 -3.79 -5.38 12.77
C ARG A 167 -2.99 -4.33 13.52
N SER A 168 -1.73 -4.62 13.82
CA SER A 168 -0.87 -3.65 14.50
C SER A 168 -0.73 -2.34 13.72
N ALA A 169 -0.65 -2.41 12.39
CA ALA A 169 -0.58 -1.22 11.56
C ALA A 169 -1.89 -0.41 11.58
N ILE A 170 -3.05 -1.09 11.61
CA ILE A 170 -4.38 -0.46 11.73
C ILE A 170 -4.55 0.19 13.11
N ASP A 171 -4.20 -0.51 14.19
CA ASP A 171 -4.26 -0.01 15.57
C ASP A 171 -3.36 1.23 15.74
N ASP A 172 -2.13 1.17 15.21
CA ASP A 172 -1.18 2.29 15.24
C ASP A 172 -1.67 3.53 14.47
N ALA A 173 -2.55 3.35 13.49
CA ALA A 173 -3.19 4.43 12.73
C ALA A 173 -4.43 5.02 13.43
N GLY A 174 -4.89 4.39 14.51
CA GLY A 174 -6.06 4.79 15.29
C GLY A 174 -7.34 4.00 14.97
N GLY A 175 -7.23 2.86 14.28
CA GLY A 175 -8.30 1.89 14.08
C GLY A 175 -8.35 0.95 15.28
N GLU A 176 -9.39 1.05 16.10
CA GLU A 176 -9.64 0.11 17.23
C GLU A 176 -10.67 -0.95 16.85
#